data_7ae4750b84a0ced9611e55e92b520fa5
#
_entry.id   7ae4750b84a0ced9611e55e92b520fa5
#
_cell.length_a   1.000
_cell.length_b   1.000
_cell.length_c   1.000
_cell.angle_alpha   90.00
_cell.angle_beta   90.00
_cell.angle_gamma   90.00
#
_symmetry.space_group_name_H-M   'P 1'
#
loop_
_entity.id
_entity.type
_entity.pdbx_description
1 polymer ?
#
loop_
_entity_poly.entity_id
_entity_poly.type
_entity_poly.pdbx_seq_one_letter_code
_entity_poly.pdbx_strand_id
1 'polypeptide(L)'
;MFKELCATLLVICNPLLNGFDFNYEINPRDHFVQGVAECTVLNNAFIPPTERVVVAISVAQAILESDWGRSRFAKEANNFYGIIETDETEPHIKSLNSDIMLKVYGNKCESVEDYINLLNTSSAFEEYRNIRLKQYMTGNVEISKVIRSLKNYAVDPEYTKKLLAVTLGLFEKYPHIFQSKEIWDYYNNNKKT
;
A
#
# COMPACT_ATOMS: atom_id res chain seq x y z
N MET A 1 -9.22 22.95 21.55
CA MET A 1 -10.69 22.93 21.47
C MET A 1 -11.25 22.09 20.30
N PHE A 2 -10.41 21.45 19.46
CA PHE A 2 -10.84 20.56 18.35
C PHE A 2 -10.59 19.05 18.60
N LYS A 3 -9.91 18.68 19.68
CA LYS A 3 -9.62 17.27 19.99
C LYS A 3 -10.71 16.56 20.81
N GLU A 4 -11.60 17.27 21.43
CA GLU A 4 -12.67 16.67 22.26
C GLU A 4 -13.97 16.39 21.49
N LEU A 5 -14.17 16.98 20.31
CA LEU A 5 -15.40 16.76 19.54
C LEU A 5 -15.43 15.43 18.77
N CYS A 6 -14.29 14.79 18.53
CA CYS A 6 -14.24 13.50 17.83
C CYS A 6 -14.58 12.29 18.72
N ALA A 7 -14.38 12.40 20.03
CA ALA A 7 -14.63 11.29 20.95
C ALA A 7 -16.13 11.11 21.30
N THR A 8 -16.94 12.16 21.13
CA THR A 8 -18.34 12.14 21.59
C THR A 8 -19.32 11.70 20.49
N LEU A 9 -18.92 11.72 19.22
CA LEU A 9 -19.81 11.31 18.11
C LEU A 9 -19.84 9.79 17.84
N LEU A 10 -18.91 9.02 18.40
CA LEU A 10 -18.81 7.57 18.21
C LEU A 10 -19.68 6.74 19.18
N VAL A 11 -20.32 7.38 20.16
CA VAL A 11 -21.07 6.67 21.23
C VAL A 11 -22.58 6.65 20.99
N ILE A 12 -23.14 7.39 20.02
CA ILE A 12 -24.59 7.58 19.91
C ILE A 12 -25.28 6.69 18.85
N CYS A 13 -24.56 5.93 18.04
CA CYS A 13 -25.18 5.14 16.96
C CYS A 13 -24.86 3.65 16.97
N ASN A 14 -25.10 2.92 18.05
CA ASN A 14 -25.48 1.52 17.86
C ASN A 14 -26.00 0.80 19.15
N PRO A 15 -27.30 0.66 19.39
CA PRO A 15 -27.84 -0.19 20.43
C PRO A 15 -27.82 -1.70 20.08
N LEU A 16 -27.23 -2.10 18.93
CA LEU A 16 -27.14 -3.50 18.49
C LEU A 16 -25.81 -4.20 18.81
N LEU A 17 -24.88 -3.54 19.52
CA LEU A 17 -23.58 -4.12 19.89
C LEU A 17 -23.52 -4.89 21.21
N ASN A 18 -24.68 -5.11 21.87
CA ASN A 18 -24.75 -5.97 23.05
C ASN A 18 -24.81 -7.43 22.65
N GLY A 19 -23.66 -8.00 22.29
CA GLY A 19 -23.55 -9.43 21.96
C GLY A 19 -22.33 -9.84 21.14
N PHE A 20 -21.48 -8.91 20.77
CA PHE A 20 -20.21 -9.24 20.13
C PHE A 20 -19.12 -9.45 21.19
N ASP A 21 -18.66 -10.69 21.28
CA ASP A 21 -17.50 -11.07 22.08
C ASP A 21 -16.25 -10.40 21.49
N PHE A 22 -15.73 -9.32 22.14
CA PHE A 22 -14.58 -8.54 21.68
C PHE A 22 -13.23 -9.27 21.85
N ASN A 23 -13.22 -10.57 22.08
CA ASN A 23 -12.02 -11.42 22.09
C ASN A 23 -11.61 -11.90 20.69
N TYR A 24 -11.87 -11.12 19.64
CA TYR A 24 -11.30 -11.42 18.32
C TYR A 24 -9.83 -10.98 18.33
N GLU A 25 -8.92 -11.93 18.50
CA GLU A 25 -7.49 -11.70 18.23
C GLU A 25 -7.34 -11.31 16.76
N ILE A 26 -7.18 -10.02 16.50
CA ILE A 26 -6.96 -9.52 15.14
C ILE A 26 -5.65 -10.15 14.65
N ASN A 27 -5.73 -10.95 13.59
CA ASN A 27 -4.56 -11.55 12.98
C ASN A 27 -3.56 -10.43 12.60
N PRO A 28 -2.29 -10.51 13.02
CA PRO A 28 -1.30 -9.46 12.73
C PRO A 28 -1.19 -9.10 11.24
N ARG A 29 -1.43 -10.06 10.33
CA ARG A 29 -1.46 -9.81 8.88
C ARG A 29 -2.66 -8.98 8.46
N ASP A 30 -3.83 -9.24 9.03
CA ASP A 30 -5.05 -8.49 8.72
C ASP A 30 -4.91 -7.03 9.21
N HIS A 31 -4.34 -6.84 10.40
CA HIS A 31 -4.01 -5.51 10.93
C HIS A 31 -2.97 -4.77 10.07
N PHE A 32 -1.97 -5.48 9.54
CA PHE A 32 -0.99 -4.91 8.62
C PHE A 32 -1.66 -4.44 7.33
N VAL A 33 -2.46 -5.30 6.68
CA VAL A 33 -3.18 -4.99 5.43
C VAL A 33 -4.08 -3.78 5.63
N GLN A 34 -4.90 -3.77 6.67
CA GLN A 34 -5.80 -2.67 6.97
C GLN A 34 -5.02 -1.36 7.18
N GLY A 35 -3.98 -1.39 8.03
CA GLY A 35 -3.23 -0.19 8.35
C GLY A 35 -2.47 0.43 7.16
N VAL A 36 -1.92 -0.38 6.24
CA VAL A 36 -1.29 0.14 5.02
C VAL A 36 -2.35 0.63 4.03
N ALA A 37 -3.48 -0.07 3.91
CA ALA A 37 -4.60 0.37 3.06
C ALA A 37 -5.16 1.71 3.51
N GLU A 38 -5.41 1.90 4.81
CA GLU A 38 -5.88 3.17 5.38
C GLU A 38 -4.92 4.31 5.11
N CYS A 39 -3.60 4.12 5.33
CA CYS A 39 -2.59 5.13 5.00
C CYS A 39 -2.58 5.47 3.50
N THR A 40 -2.72 4.46 2.62
CA THR A 40 -2.75 4.68 1.18
C THR A 40 -3.99 5.47 0.75
N VAL A 41 -5.17 5.13 1.29
CA VAL A 41 -6.41 5.86 1.02
C VAL A 41 -6.30 7.30 1.50
N LEU A 42 -5.77 7.51 2.70
CA LEU A 42 -5.57 8.83 3.29
C LEU A 42 -4.65 9.69 2.40
N ASN A 43 -3.49 9.18 2.02
CA ASN A 43 -2.55 9.92 1.15
C ASN A 43 -3.15 10.19 -0.24
N ASN A 44 -3.83 9.22 -0.83
CA ASN A 44 -4.52 9.37 -2.11
C ASN A 44 -5.59 10.47 -2.07
N ALA A 45 -6.19 10.78 -0.92
CA ALA A 45 -7.22 11.82 -0.80
C ALA A 45 -6.66 13.24 -1.03
N PHE A 46 -5.36 13.45 -0.79
CA PHE A 46 -4.72 14.75 -0.88
C PHE A 46 -3.98 15.00 -2.20
N ILE A 47 -3.98 14.04 -3.13
CA ILE A 47 -3.32 14.16 -4.43
C ILE A 47 -4.32 14.04 -5.59
N PRO A 48 -3.97 14.57 -6.79
CA PRO A 48 -4.82 14.48 -7.98
C PRO A 48 -5.18 13.01 -8.32
N PRO A 49 -6.38 12.74 -8.83
CA PRO A 49 -6.78 11.38 -9.21
C PRO A 49 -5.80 10.66 -10.15
N THR A 50 -5.14 11.42 -11.04
CA THR A 50 -4.12 10.93 -11.98
C THR A 50 -2.82 10.50 -11.32
N GLU A 51 -2.59 10.89 -10.06
CA GLU A 51 -1.38 10.59 -9.28
C GLU A 51 -1.61 9.52 -8.22
N ARG A 52 -2.88 9.14 -7.98
CA ARG A 52 -3.24 8.13 -6.99
C ARG A 52 -2.70 6.75 -7.34
N VAL A 53 -2.27 6.02 -6.33
CA VAL A 53 -1.84 4.63 -6.48
C VAL A 53 -2.99 3.67 -6.18
N VAL A 54 -2.97 2.51 -6.81
CA VAL A 54 -3.95 1.45 -6.52
C VAL A 54 -3.67 0.88 -5.14
N VAL A 55 -4.64 0.97 -4.23
CA VAL A 55 -4.47 0.58 -2.81
C VAL A 55 -3.98 -0.86 -2.67
N ALA A 56 -4.55 -1.80 -3.43
CA ALA A 56 -4.14 -3.20 -3.39
C ALA A 56 -2.69 -3.41 -3.85
N ILE A 57 -2.19 -2.63 -4.83
CA ILE A 57 -0.79 -2.69 -5.28
C ILE A 57 0.13 -2.13 -4.21
N SER A 58 -0.21 -1.00 -3.59
CA SER A 58 0.55 -0.43 -2.47
C SER A 58 0.70 -1.44 -1.33
N VAL A 59 -0.41 -2.07 -0.90
CA VAL A 59 -0.39 -3.10 0.15
C VAL A 59 0.43 -4.31 -0.27
N ALA A 60 0.29 -4.79 -1.51
CA ALA A 60 1.04 -5.94 -2.01
C ALA A 60 2.56 -5.68 -2.06
N GLN A 61 2.98 -4.47 -2.47
CA GLN A 61 4.39 -4.08 -2.42
C GLN A 61 4.89 -4.00 -0.97
N ALA A 62 4.14 -3.36 -0.06
CA ALA A 62 4.50 -3.33 1.35
C ALA A 62 4.65 -4.75 1.95
N ILE A 63 3.80 -5.70 1.57
CA ILE A 63 3.90 -7.11 1.97
C ILE A 63 5.21 -7.72 1.49
N LEU A 64 5.55 -7.57 0.20
CA LEU A 64 6.74 -8.16 -0.41
C LEU A 64 8.03 -7.56 0.17
N GLU A 65 8.09 -6.23 0.32
CA GLU A 65 9.29 -5.52 0.75
C GLU A 65 9.54 -5.63 2.26
N SER A 66 8.48 -5.76 3.07
CA SER A 66 8.61 -5.75 4.53
C SER A 66 8.33 -7.09 5.21
N ASP A 67 8.01 -8.15 4.45
CA ASP A 67 7.55 -9.42 5.02
C ASP A 67 6.37 -9.21 5.99
N TRP A 68 5.29 -8.58 5.52
CA TRP A 68 4.12 -8.26 6.36
C TRP A 68 4.47 -7.35 7.56
N GLY A 69 5.39 -6.43 7.40
CA GLY A 69 5.87 -5.56 8.47
C GLY A 69 6.77 -6.25 9.50
N ARG A 70 7.23 -7.48 9.25
CA ARG A 70 8.07 -8.24 10.18
C ARG A 70 9.56 -8.00 10.00
N SER A 71 9.98 -7.46 8.86
CA SER A 71 11.37 -7.13 8.60
C SER A 71 11.92 -6.16 9.64
N ARG A 72 13.24 -6.16 9.84
CA ARG A 72 13.92 -5.23 10.75
C ARG A 72 13.65 -3.78 10.37
N PHE A 73 13.70 -3.45 9.08
CA PHE A 73 13.48 -2.09 8.59
C PHE A 73 12.04 -1.60 8.81
N ALA A 74 11.05 -2.50 8.69
CA ALA A 74 9.68 -2.16 9.01
C ALA A 74 9.48 -1.89 10.50
N LYS A 75 10.13 -2.67 11.38
CA LYS A 75 9.99 -2.57 12.84
C LYS A 75 10.76 -1.40 13.45
N GLU A 76 11.99 -1.19 12.99
CA GLU A 76 12.90 -0.20 13.60
C GLU A 76 12.84 1.17 12.91
N ALA A 77 12.46 1.19 11.61
CA ALA A 77 12.48 2.39 10.78
C ALA A 77 11.13 2.75 10.15
N ASN A 78 10.05 2.03 10.41
CA ASN A 78 8.77 2.16 9.72
C ASN A 78 8.90 2.15 8.19
N ASN A 79 9.97 1.57 7.63
CA ASN A 79 10.22 1.51 6.20
C ASN A 79 9.61 0.23 5.61
N PHE A 80 8.42 0.35 5.05
CA PHE A 80 7.65 -0.79 4.53
C PHE A 80 7.91 -1.07 3.05
N TYR A 81 8.64 -0.19 2.36
CA TYR A 81 8.86 -0.27 0.91
C TYR A 81 10.33 -0.37 0.52
N GLY A 82 11.24 -0.49 1.48
CA GLY A 82 12.68 -0.59 1.20
C GLY A 82 13.27 0.69 0.59
N ILE A 83 12.69 1.86 0.87
CA ILE A 83 13.14 3.12 0.28
C ILE A 83 14.52 3.48 0.81
N ILE A 84 15.45 3.72 -0.12
CA ILE A 84 16.85 4.01 0.16
C ILE A 84 17.00 5.49 0.53
N GLU A 85 17.86 5.75 1.53
CA GLU A 85 18.39 7.08 1.82
C GLU A 85 19.75 7.25 1.15
N THR A 86 19.95 8.39 0.51
CA THR A 86 21.21 8.72 -0.18
C THR A 86 21.99 9.82 0.50
N ASP A 87 21.38 10.52 1.44
CA ASP A 87 22.02 11.57 2.25
C ASP A 87 22.38 10.99 3.62
N GLU A 88 23.69 10.87 3.89
CA GLU A 88 24.19 10.34 5.16
C GLU A 88 23.86 11.23 6.36
N THR A 89 23.48 12.47 6.14
CA THR A 89 23.11 13.40 7.21
C THR A 89 21.66 13.25 7.66
N GLU A 90 20.82 12.61 6.83
CA GLU A 90 19.43 12.33 7.15
C GLU A 90 19.26 11.05 8.01
N PRO A 91 18.20 10.93 8.80
CA PRO A 91 17.93 9.77 9.60
C PRO A 91 17.85 8.49 8.75
N HIS A 92 18.73 7.54 9.00
CA HIS A 92 18.78 6.28 8.27
C HIS A 92 19.11 5.08 9.14
N ILE A 93 18.80 3.88 8.64
CA ILE A 93 19.20 2.61 9.20
C ILE A 93 20.01 1.81 8.16
N LYS A 94 21.21 1.35 8.53
CA LYS A 94 22.07 0.60 7.61
C LYS A 94 21.63 -0.86 7.47
N SER A 95 21.77 -1.42 6.27
CA SER A 95 21.70 -2.85 6.05
C SER A 95 22.80 -3.58 6.83
N LEU A 96 22.53 -4.81 7.28
CA LEU A 96 23.53 -5.60 8.02
C LEU A 96 24.65 -6.12 7.13
N ASN A 97 24.37 -6.31 5.84
CA ASN A 97 25.27 -6.99 4.91
C ASN A 97 25.71 -6.11 3.72
N SER A 98 25.41 -4.81 3.75
CA SER A 98 25.78 -3.86 2.71
C SER A 98 25.79 -2.44 3.28
N ASP A 99 26.42 -1.52 2.55
CA ASP A 99 26.44 -0.08 2.90
C ASP A 99 25.14 0.66 2.53
N ILE A 100 24.08 -0.08 2.15
CA ILE A 100 22.80 0.52 1.79
C ILE A 100 22.16 1.09 3.05
N MET A 101 21.84 2.37 2.98
CA MET A 101 21.07 3.10 3.97
C MET A 101 19.59 3.11 3.56
N LEU A 102 18.70 2.89 4.51
CA LEU A 102 17.26 2.96 4.30
C LEU A 102 16.70 4.09 5.16
N LYS A 103 15.75 4.83 4.61
CA LYS A 103 15.08 5.92 5.31
C LYS A 103 14.37 5.47 6.57
N VAL A 104 14.35 6.35 7.57
CA VAL A 104 13.62 6.19 8.82
C VAL A 104 12.41 7.12 8.82
N TYR A 105 11.24 6.59 9.10
CA TYR A 105 9.97 7.34 9.16
C TYR A 105 9.44 7.38 10.58
N GLY A 106 8.76 8.46 10.94
CA GLY A 106 8.10 8.62 12.23
C GLY A 106 6.93 7.64 12.42
N ASN A 107 6.27 7.27 11.34
CA ASN A 107 5.17 6.30 11.35
C ASN A 107 4.98 5.64 9.96
N LYS A 108 4.10 4.62 9.91
CA LYS A 108 3.83 3.87 8.67
C LYS A 108 3.25 4.73 7.53
N CYS A 109 2.43 5.74 7.83
CA CYS A 109 1.79 6.56 6.80
C CYS A 109 2.80 7.47 6.09
N GLU A 110 3.85 7.92 6.76
CA GLU A 110 4.95 8.65 6.14
C GLU A 110 5.73 7.76 5.15
N SER A 111 5.94 6.48 5.47
CA SER A 111 6.52 5.52 4.53
C SER A 111 5.64 5.29 3.30
N VAL A 112 4.31 5.25 3.48
CA VAL A 112 3.34 5.17 2.36
C VAL A 112 3.36 6.44 1.52
N GLU A 113 3.44 7.62 2.15
CA GLU A 113 3.53 8.91 1.47
C GLU A 113 4.77 8.98 0.57
N ASP A 114 5.94 8.65 1.11
CA ASP A 114 7.20 8.68 0.35
C ASP A 114 7.21 7.63 -0.78
N TYR A 115 6.62 6.45 -0.57
CA TYR A 115 6.41 5.48 -1.64
C TYR A 115 5.53 6.03 -2.77
N ILE A 116 4.42 6.70 -2.47
CA ILE A 116 3.57 7.34 -3.46
C ILE A 116 4.33 8.44 -4.20
N ASN A 117 5.09 9.26 -3.47
CA ASN A 117 5.95 10.28 -4.04
C ASN A 117 7.03 9.69 -4.96
N LEU A 118 7.70 8.61 -4.56
CA LEU A 118 8.68 7.90 -5.37
C LEU A 118 8.09 7.44 -6.72
N LEU A 119 6.90 6.85 -6.73
CA LEU A 119 6.23 6.42 -7.96
C LEU A 119 5.82 7.61 -8.84
N ASN A 120 5.52 8.76 -8.23
CA ASN A 120 5.08 9.96 -8.94
C ASN A 120 6.22 10.79 -9.49
N THR A 121 7.42 10.75 -8.91
CA THR A 121 8.51 11.67 -9.23
C THR A 121 9.70 10.99 -9.91
N SER A 122 10.05 9.77 -9.53
CA SER A 122 11.24 9.09 -10.04
C SER A 122 11.10 8.75 -11.54
N SER A 123 12.16 9.01 -12.31
CA SER A 123 12.25 8.65 -13.73
C SER A 123 12.14 7.14 -13.98
N ALA A 124 12.52 6.32 -13.02
CA ALA A 124 12.39 4.86 -13.10
C ALA A 124 10.95 4.38 -13.28
N PHE A 125 9.95 5.19 -12.91
CA PHE A 125 8.51 4.85 -12.95
C PHE A 125 7.71 5.68 -13.97
N GLU A 126 8.36 6.23 -15.00
CA GLU A 126 7.68 6.99 -16.06
C GLU A 126 6.67 6.10 -16.83
N GLU A 127 7.03 4.85 -17.16
CA GLU A 127 6.14 3.89 -17.80
C GLU A 127 4.89 3.62 -16.93
N TYR A 128 5.08 3.46 -15.63
CA TYR A 128 3.98 3.30 -14.67
C TYR A 128 3.02 4.50 -14.70
N ARG A 129 3.54 5.73 -14.64
CA ARG A 129 2.72 6.95 -14.69
C ARG A 129 1.92 7.06 -15.98
N ASN A 130 2.55 6.76 -17.13
CA ASN A 130 1.91 6.81 -18.43
C ASN A 130 0.77 5.78 -18.56
N ILE A 131 0.98 4.56 -18.07
CA ILE A 131 -0.06 3.51 -18.06
C ILE A 131 -1.21 3.92 -17.12
N ARG A 132 -0.91 4.39 -15.91
CA ARG A 132 -1.92 4.86 -14.95
C ARG A 132 -2.74 6.01 -15.52
N LEU A 133 -2.11 7.02 -16.10
CA LEU A 133 -2.79 8.14 -16.74
C LEU A 133 -3.71 7.68 -17.88
N LYS A 134 -3.24 6.78 -18.76
CA LYS A 134 -4.05 6.22 -19.82
C LYS A 134 -5.27 5.48 -19.29
N GLN A 135 -5.12 4.69 -18.24
CA GLN A 135 -6.23 3.98 -17.62
C GLN A 135 -7.23 4.94 -16.99
N TYR A 136 -6.75 5.99 -16.32
CA TYR A 136 -7.61 7.02 -15.77
C TYR A 136 -8.45 7.71 -16.87
N MET A 137 -7.81 8.10 -17.99
CA MET A 137 -8.47 8.77 -19.12
C MET A 137 -9.50 7.91 -19.85
N THR A 138 -9.27 6.60 -19.90
CA THR A 138 -10.15 5.66 -20.62
C THR A 138 -11.18 4.97 -19.74
N GLY A 139 -11.03 5.06 -18.42
CA GLY A 139 -11.84 4.30 -17.45
C GLY A 139 -11.58 2.78 -17.47
N ASN A 140 -10.60 2.31 -18.27
CA ASN A 140 -10.28 0.90 -18.40
C ASN A 140 -9.07 0.53 -17.55
N VAL A 141 -9.29 -0.07 -16.38
CA VAL A 141 -8.24 -0.44 -15.43
C VAL A 141 -7.77 -1.88 -15.68
N GLU A 142 -6.51 -2.02 -16.12
CA GLU A 142 -5.85 -3.32 -16.31
C GLU A 142 -4.71 -3.49 -15.27
N ILE A 143 -5.04 -4.07 -14.11
CA ILE A 143 -4.09 -4.25 -12.99
C ILE A 143 -2.79 -4.93 -13.42
N SER A 144 -2.86 -5.94 -14.29
CA SER A 144 -1.67 -6.65 -14.78
C SER A 144 -0.72 -5.75 -15.59
N LYS A 145 -1.25 -4.76 -16.33
CA LYS A 145 -0.41 -3.77 -17.04
C LYS A 145 0.26 -2.80 -16.08
N VAL A 146 -0.48 -2.33 -15.09
CA VAL A 146 0.07 -1.46 -14.03
C VAL A 146 1.20 -2.19 -13.30
N ILE A 147 0.99 -3.43 -12.89
CA ILE A 147 2.00 -4.21 -12.17
C ILE A 147 3.25 -4.47 -13.04
N ARG A 148 3.08 -4.82 -14.32
CA ARG A 148 4.23 -5.02 -15.22
C ARG A 148 5.09 -3.78 -15.40
N SER A 149 4.51 -2.58 -15.33
CA SER A 149 5.27 -1.33 -15.43
C SER A 149 6.08 -1.00 -14.17
N LEU A 150 5.88 -1.73 -13.08
CA LEU A 150 6.66 -1.63 -11.84
C LEU A 150 7.92 -2.54 -11.84
N LYS A 151 8.33 -3.06 -13.00
CA LYS A 151 9.50 -3.95 -13.14
C LYS A 151 10.82 -3.38 -12.61
N ASN A 152 10.95 -2.06 -12.59
CA ASN A 152 12.15 -1.36 -12.10
C ASN A 152 12.17 -1.19 -10.57
N TYR A 153 11.16 -1.68 -9.86
CA TYR A 153 11.09 -1.56 -8.40
C TYR A 153 12.08 -2.48 -7.68
N ALA A 154 12.30 -3.67 -8.20
CA ALA A 154 13.23 -4.64 -7.65
C ALA A 154 14.09 -5.27 -8.75
N VAL A 155 15.25 -5.77 -8.38
CA VAL A 155 16.19 -6.48 -9.29
C VAL A 155 15.74 -7.91 -9.61
N ASP A 156 14.80 -8.46 -8.85
CA ASP A 156 14.26 -9.80 -9.05
C ASP A 156 13.43 -9.86 -10.35
N PRO A 157 13.81 -10.68 -11.35
CA PRO A 157 13.06 -10.79 -12.60
C PRO A 157 11.64 -11.33 -12.42
N GLU A 158 11.37 -12.07 -11.35
CA GLU A 158 10.04 -12.59 -11.01
C GLU A 158 9.20 -11.62 -10.16
N TYR A 159 9.74 -10.43 -9.87
CA TYR A 159 9.09 -9.46 -8.98
C TYR A 159 7.63 -9.15 -9.39
N THR A 160 7.42 -8.76 -10.63
CA THR A 160 6.08 -8.39 -11.10
C THR A 160 5.09 -9.55 -11.08
N LYS A 161 5.56 -10.77 -11.26
CA LYS A 161 4.74 -11.98 -11.16
C LYS A 161 4.34 -12.24 -9.70
N LYS A 162 5.29 -12.11 -8.76
CA LYS A 162 5.02 -12.19 -7.32
C LYS A 162 4.05 -11.10 -6.88
N LEU A 163 4.27 -9.86 -7.33
CA LEU A 163 3.41 -8.73 -7.01
C LEU A 163 1.98 -8.95 -7.52
N LEU A 164 1.81 -9.47 -8.75
CA LEU A 164 0.50 -9.80 -9.29
C LEU A 164 -0.20 -10.87 -8.44
N ALA A 165 0.50 -11.93 -8.08
CA ALA A 165 -0.06 -13.02 -7.28
C ALA A 165 -0.53 -12.53 -5.90
N VAL A 166 0.28 -11.71 -5.22
CA VAL A 166 -0.10 -11.13 -3.92
C VAL A 166 -1.28 -10.18 -4.07
N THR A 167 -1.27 -9.32 -5.10
CA THR A 167 -2.38 -8.38 -5.36
C THR A 167 -3.69 -9.12 -5.59
N LEU A 168 -3.71 -10.17 -6.40
CA LEU A 168 -4.91 -10.98 -6.63
C LEU A 168 -5.39 -11.69 -5.35
N GLY A 169 -4.46 -12.24 -4.56
CA GLY A 169 -4.79 -12.84 -3.26
C GLY A 169 -5.39 -11.85 -2.27
N LEU A 170 -5.01 -10.57 -2.33
CA LEU A 170 -5.61 -9.51 -1.50
C LEU A 170 -7.08 -9.27 -1.89
N PHE A 171 -7.41 -9.24 -3.17
CA PHE A 171 -8.81 -9.11 -3.62
C PHE A 171 -9.67 -10.30 -3.18
N GLU A 172 -9.12 -11.50 -3.18
CA GLU A 172 -9.85 -12.69 -2.73
C GLU A 172 -10.07 -12.70 -1.22
N LYS A 173 -9.01 -12.37 -0.46
CA LYS A 173 -9.05 -12.50 1.01
C LYS A 173 -9.70 -11.30 1.69
N TYR A 174 -9.55 -10.09 1.13
CA TYR A 174 -10.01 -8.83 1.74
C TYR A 174 -10.93 -8.02 0.80
N PRO A 175 -12.00 -8.62 0.27
CA PRO A 175 -12.87 -7.95 -0.68
C PRO A 175 -13.49 -6.67 -0.11
N HIS A 176 -13.74 -6.60 1.19
CA HIS A 176 -14.29 -5.44 1.88
C HIS A 176 -13.33 -4.23 1.94
N ILE A 177 -12.00 -4.46 1.81
CA ILE A 177 -10.99 -3.38 1.81
C ILE A 177 -10.73 -2.88 0.39
N PHE A 178 -10.73 -3.79 -0.60
CA PHE A 178 -10.25 -3.50 -1.95
C PHE A 178 -11.34 -3.42 -3.01
N GLN A 179 -12.63 -3.52 -2.62
CA GLN A 179 -13.74 -3.37 -3.55
C GLN A 179 -13.93 -1.90 -3.97
N SER A 180 -13.26 -1.51 -5.07
CA SER A 180 -13.92 -0.60 -5.98
C SER A 180 -14.63 -1.45 -7.05
N LYS A 181 -15.81 -1.04 -7.50
CA LYS A 181 -16.60 -1.74 -8.53
C LYS A 181 -15.76 -2.06 -9.77
N GLU A 182 -14.86 -1.17 -10.15
CA GLU A 182 -13.97 -1.28 -11.32
C GLU A 182 -12.96 -2.42 -11.20
N ILE A 183 -12.43 -2.65 -10.00
CA ILE A 183 -11.45 -3.72 -9.73
C ILE A 183 -12.15 -5.06 -9.66
N TRP A 184 -13.36 -5.11 -9.10
CA TRP A 184 -14.20 -6.31 -9.02
C TRP A 184 -14.65 -6.80 -10.39
N ASP A 185 -15.08 -5.90 -11.26
CA ASP A 185 -15.48 -6.20 -12.63
C ASP A 185 -14.28 -6.75 -13.43
N TYR A 186 -13.10 -6.19 -13.25
CA TYR A 186 -11.87 -6.72 -13.86
C TYR A 186 -11.55 -8.14 -13.39
N TYR A 187 -11.61 -8.40 -12.10
CA TYR A 187 -11.30 -9.71 -11.51
C TYR A 187 -12.25 -10.79 -12.03
N ASN A 188 -13.53 -10.51 -12.04
CA ASN A 188 -14.54 -11.48 -12.51
C ASN A 188 -14.47 -11.74 -14.02
N ASN A 189 -14.09 -10.76 -14.82
CA ASN A 189 -13.93 -10.92 -16.27
C ASN A 189 -12.69 -11.74 -16.66
N ASN A 190 -11.64 -11.76 -15.82
CA ASN A 190 -10.39 -12.48 -16.08
C ASN A 190 -10.27 -13.83 -15.34
N LYS A 191 -11.23 -14.19 -14.49
CA LYS A 191 -11.28 -15.49 -13.80
C LYS A 191 -11.76 -16.64 -14.71
N LYS A 192 -12.20 -16.34 -15.94
CA LYS A 192 -12.76 -17.29 -16.91
C LYS A 192 -11.78 -17.78 -17.97
N THR A 193 -10.49 -17.44 -17.85
CA THR A 193 -9.40 -17.98 -18.69
C THR A 193 -8.43 -18.77 -17.83
#